data_4ed0f76083e9902ad19ad7a388cf1e73
#
_entry.id   4ed0f76083e9902ad19ad7a388cf1e73
#
_cell.length_a   1.000
_cell.length_b   1.000
_cell.length_c   1.000
_cell.angle_alpha   90.00
_cell.angle_beta   90.00
_cell.angle_gamma   90.00
#
_symmetry.space_group_name_H-M   'P 1'
#
loop_
_entity.id
_entity.type
_entity.pdbx_description
1 polymer ?
#
loop_
_entity_poly.entity_id
_entity_poly.type
_entity_poly.pdbx_seq_one_letter_code
_entity_poly.pdbx_strand_id
1 'polypeptide(L)'
;MIYLDTHVVAWLYARGGGGIPESVALRLEASEDIRISPMVRMELQYLFEIGRVAERPLPVLDALGAALGLTLCNAPFGAVVRQAEDECWTRDPFDRLIVAQARLVDAPLVTKDATIHEHYALATWAP
;
A
#
# COMPACT_ATOMS: atom_id res chain seq x y z
N MET A 1 -3.52 4.43 -12.34
CA MET A 1 -3.55 3.42 -11.26
C MET A 1 -2.32 3.59 -10.38
N ILE A 2 -2.50 3.65 -9.08
CA ILE A 2 -1.42 3.78 -8.10
C ILE A 2 -1.75 2.91 -6.89
N TYR A 3 -0.73 2.25 -6.33
CA TYR A 3 -0.87 1.38 -5.16
C TYR A 3 -0.24 2.03 -3.94
N LEU A 4 -0.78 1.75 -2.75
CA LEU A 4 -0.28 2.27 -1.48
C LEU A 4 0.23 1.12 -0.61
N ASP A 5 1.38 1.34 0.02
CA ASP A 5 1.89 0.46 1.06
C ASP A 5 1.12 0.68 2.38
N THR A 6 1.21 -0.26 3.29
CA THR A 6 0.42 -0.27 4.53
C THR A 6 0.64 0.97 5.39
N HIS A 7 1.91 1.38 5.61
CA HIS A 7 2.18 2.54 6.45
C HIS A 7 1.63 3.83 5.85
N VAL A 8 1.57 3.94 4.52
CA VAL A 8 0.98 5.11 3.85
C VAL A 8 -0.51 5.19 4.14
N VAL A 9 -1.21 4.06 4.04
CA VAL A 9 -2.65 3.98 4.39
C VAL A 9 -2.88 4.38 5.84
N ALA A 10 -2.09 3.85 6.76
CA ALA A 10 -2.18 4.16 8.18
C ALA A 10 -1.95 5.66 8.46
N TRP A 11 -0.95 6.26 7.82
CA TRP A 11 -0.65 7.68 8.01
C TRP A 11 -1.71 8.60 7.40
N LEU A 12 -2.22 8.27 6.22
CA LEU A 12 -3.32 9.04 5.61
C LEU A 12 -4.53 9.08 6.53
N TYR A 13 -4.86 7.95 7.15
CA TYR A 13 -5.96 7.88 8.08
C TYR A 13 -5.70 8.64 9.38
N ALA A 14 -4.56 8.35 10.04
CA ALA A 14 -4.26 8.87 11.38
C ALA A 14 -3.85 10.35 11.37
N ARG A 15 -3.21 10.81 10.30
CA ARG A 15 -2.59 12.14 10.24
C ARG A 15 -3.26 13.08 9.24
N GLY A 16 -4.27 12.62 8.52
CA GLY A 16 -4.94 13.41 7.49
C GLY A 16 -4.00 13.93 6.41
N GLY A 17 -2.94 13.16 6.10
CA GLY A 17 -1.90 13.59 5.16
C GLY A 17 -0.68 14.23 5.80
N GLY A 18 -0.68 14.49 7.11
CA GLY A 18 0.51 14.97 7.84
C GLY A 18 1.62 13.93 7.82
N GLY A 19 2.85 14.33 7.44
CA GLY A 19 3.97 13.39 7.27
C GLY A 19 4.05 12.78 5.88
N ILE A 20 3.07 13.02 5.01
CA ILE A 20 3.11 12.65 3.60
C ILE A 20 3.71 13.83 2.82
N PRO A 21 4.73 13.63 1.97
CA PRO A 21 5.27 14.71 1.15
C PRO A 21 4.19 15.35 0.28
N GLU A 22 4.26 16.66 0.09
CA GLU A 22 3.28 17.39 -0.72
C GLU A 22 3.16 16.84 -2.14
N SER A 23 4.27 16.46 -2.75
CA SER A 23 4.27 15.86 -4.08
C SER A 23 3.48 14.56 -4.14
N VAL A 24 3.54 13.76 -3.09
CA VAL A 24 2.77 12.52 -2.97
C VAL A 24 1.29 12.84 -2.76
N ALA A 25 0.98 13.78 -1.87
CA ALA A 25 -0.40 14.18 -1.60
C ALA A 25 -1.08 14.70 -2.88
N LEU A 26 -0.41 15.56 -3.63
CA LEU A 26 -0.92 16.08 -4.90
C LEU A 26 -1.15 14.99 -5.94
N ARG A 27 -0.24 14.01 -5.98
CA ARG A 27 -0.37 12.88 -6.89
C ARG A 27 -1.58 12.00 -6.55
N LEU A 28 -1.84 11.78 -5.25
CA LEU A 28 -3.01 11.03 -4.80
C LEU A 28 -4.31 11.77 -5.11
N GLU A 29 -4.33 13.10 -4.89
CA GLU A 29 -5.50 13.93 -5.22
C GLU A 29 -5.82 13.91 -6.71
N ALA A 30 -4.79 13.86 -7.54
CA ALA A 30 -4.94 13.82 -8.99
C ALA A 30 -5.27 12.42 -9.54
N SER A 31 -5.13 11.37 -8.74
CA SER A 31 -5.33 10.00 -9.19
C SER A 31 -6.80 9.60 -9.08
N GLU A 32 -7.34 9.03 -10.16
CA GLU A 32 -8.71 8.49 -10.20
C GLU A 32 -8.76 7.03 -9.82
N ASP A 33 -7.62 6.35 -9.66
CA ASP A 33 -7.56 4.91 -9.42
C ASP A 33 -6.47 4.61 -8.40
N ILE A 34 -6.86 4.67 -7.11
CA ILE A 34 -5.98 4.37 -5.98
C ILE A 34 -6.38 3.02 -5.43
N ARG A 35 -5.41 2.10 -5.37
CA ARG A 35 -5.65 0.72 -4.94
C ARG A 35 -4.70 0.29 -3.86
N ILE A 36 -5.11 -0.74 -3.12
CA ILE A 36 -4.25 -1.48 -2.21
C ILE A 36 -4.36 -2.97 -2.47
N SER A 37 -3.28 -3.70 -2.18
CA SER A 37 -3.33 -5.14 -2.07
C SER A 37 -4.24 -5.54 -0.91
N PRO A 38 -5.02 -6.63 -1.00
CA PRO A 38 -5.69 -7.20 0.16
C PRO A 38 -4.75 -7.50 1.33
N MET A 39 -3.46 -7.70 1.06
CA MET A 39 -2.46 -7.90 2.13
C MET A 39 -2.22 -6.64 2.96
N VAL A 40 -2.46 -5.44 2.41
CA VAL A 40 -2.47 -4.21 3.20
C VAL A 40 -3.56 -4.28 4.27
N ARG A 41 -4.75 -4.76 3.91
CA ARG A 41 -5.83 -4.95 4.87
C ARG A 41 -5.44 -5.93 5.97
N MET A 42 -4.80 -7.05 5.61
CA MET A 42 -4.35 -8.04 6.58
C MET A 42 -3.25 -7.46 7.48
N GLU A 43 -2.30 -6.73 6.92
CA GLU A 43 -1.23 -6.11 7.73
C GLU A 43 -1.80 -5.04 8.67
N LEU A 44 -2.78 -4.25 8.26
CA LEU A 44 -3.49 -3.32 9.14
C LEU A 44 -4.11 -4.04 10.33
N GLN A 45 -4.72 -5.21 10.11
CA GLN A 45 -5.26 -6.02 11.19
C GLN A 45 -4.15 -6.52 12.13
N TYR A 46 -3.04 -6.98 11.57
CA TYR A 46 -1.89 -7.39 12.35
C TYR A 46 -1.35 -6.23 13.21
N LEU A 47 -1.19 -5.05 12.61
CA LEU A 47 -0.72 -3.86 13.31
C LEU A 47 -1.69 -3.43 14.42
N PHE A 48 -2.99 -3.58 14.22
CA PHE A 48 -4.00 -3.35 15.25
C PHE A 48 -3.82 -4.33 16.42
N GLU A 49 -3.62 -5.60 16.13
CA GLU A 49 -3.50 -6.65 17.16
C GLU A 49 -2.24 -6.46 18.02
N ILE A 50 -1.15 -5.93 17.45
CA ILE A 50 0.07 -5.65 18.20
C ILE A 50 0.13 -4.22 18.76
N GLY A 51 -0.95 -3.45 18.64
CA GLY A 51 -1.05 -2.11 19.24
C GLY A 51 -0.33 -1.00 18.49
N ARG A 52 0.04 -1.21 17.23
CA ARG A 52 0.73 -0.21 16.39
C ARG A 52 -0.23 0.77 15.73
N VAL A 53 -1.47 0.41 15.51
CA VAL A 53 -2.54 1.28 15.01
C VAL A 53 -3.74 1.16 15.94
N ALA A 54 -4.54 2.25 16.04
CA ALA A 54 -5.61 2.33 17.02
C ALA A 54 -6.90 1.66 16.56
N GLU A 55 -7.08 1.44 15.26
CA GLU A 55 -8.35 0.95 14.72
C GLU A 55 -8.16 -0.23 13.79
N ARG A 56 -9.23 -1.02 13.67
CA ARG A 56 -9.32 -2.13 12.74
C ARG A 56 -9.36 -1.64 11.28
N PRO A 57 -9.09 -2.53 10.29
CA PRO A 57 -9.05 -2.13 8.88
C PRO A 57 -10.33 -1.51 8.35
N LEU A 58 -11.52 -2.00 8.75
CA LEU A 58 -12.77 -1.56 8.13
C LEU A 58 -13.02 -0.05 8.28
N PRO A 59 -12.96 0.57 9.47
CA PRO A 59 -13.13 2.02 9.57
C PRO A 59 -12.07 2.80 8.78
N VAL A 60 -10.83 2.32 8.75
CA VAL A 60 -9.75 2.97 8.01
C VAL A 60 -10.03 2.96 6.51
N LEU A 61 -10.40 1.80 5.98
CA LEU A 61 -10.64 1.65 4.55
C LEU A 61 -11.93 2.33 4.10
N ASP A 62 -12.97 2.33 4.93
CA ASP A 62 -14.20 3.06 4.63
C ASP A 62 -13.94 4.56 4.55
N ALA A 63 -13.17 5.11 5.49
CA ALA A 63 -12.84 6.54 5.50
C ALA A 63 -12.03 6.94 4.26
N LEU A 64 -11.01 6.16 3.91
CA LEU A 64 -10.18 6.45 2.74
C LEU A 64 -10.90 6.15 1.42
N GLY A 65 -11.81 5.18 1.41
CA GLY A 65 -12.69 4.93 0.27
C GLY A 65 -13.57 6.14 -0.02
N ALA A 66 -14.13 6.76 1.03
CA ALA A 66 -14.95 7.96 0.89
C ALA A 66 -14.12 9.19 0.50
N ALA A 67 -12.93 9.35 1.08
CA ALA A 67 -12.10 10.54 0.88
C ALA A 67 -11.30 10.52 -0.43
N LEU A 68 -10.77 9.36 -0.82
CA LEU A 68 -9.82 9.22 -1.94
C LEU A 68 -10.27 8.25 -3.02
N GLY A 69 -11.38 7.57 -2.83
CA GLY A 69 -11.81 6.51 -3.74
C GLY A 69 -10.94 5.25 -3.65
N LEU A 70 -10.26 5.03 -2.53
CA LEU A 70 -9.42 3.87 -2.33
C LEU A 70 -10.21 2.57 -2.48
N THR A 71 -9.69 1.64 -3.27
CA THR A 71 -10.29 0.31 -3.46
C THR A 71 -9.25 -0.79 -3.27
N LEU A 72 -9.73 -2.01 -3.00
CA LEU A 72 -8.87 -3.18 -2.97
C LEU A 72 -8.68 -3.72 -4.39
N CYS A 73 -7.45 -4.13 -4.69
CA CYS A 73 -7.17 -4.81 -5.95
C CYS A 73 -7.81 -6.20 -5.95
N ASN A 74 -8.39 -6.58 -7.07
CA ASN A 74 -9.05 -7.88 -7.23
C ASN A 74 -8.30 -8.83 -8.16
N ALA A 75 -7.01 -8.63 -8.37
CA ALA A 75 -6.20 -9.56 -9.14
C ALA A 75 -6.28 -10.96 -8.53
N PRO A 76 -6.27 -12.04 -9.35
CA PRO A 76 -6.34 -13.40 -8.82
C PRO A 76 -5.20 -13.67 -7.84
N PHE A 77 -5.54 -14.14 -6.66
CA PHE A 77 -4.56 -14.33 -5.58
C PHE A 77 -3.43 -15.28 -5.99
N GLY A 78 -3.74 -16.35 -6.73
CA GLY A 78 -2.72 -17.27 -7.22
C GLY A 78 -1.68 -16.61 -8.12
N ALA A 79 -2.10 -15.64 -8.94
CA ALA A 79 -1.16 -14.89 -9.78
C ALA A 79 -0.25 -13.99 -8.93
N VAL A 80 -0.81 -13.36 -7.90
CA VAL A 80 -0.04 -12.52 -6.97
C VAL A 80 0.99 -13.37 -6.22
N VAL A 81 0.59 -14.53 -5.73
CA VAL A 81 1.49 -15.45 -5.03
C VAL A 81 2.64 -15.91 -5.93
N ARG A 82 2.34 -16.27 -7.18
CA ARG A 82 3.40 -16.66 -8.13
C ARG A 82 4.42 -15.55 -8.35
N GLN A 83 3.95 -14.31 -8.51
CA GLN A 83 4.84 -13.16 -8.62
C GLN A 83 5.65 -12.96 -7.33
N ALA A 84 5.01 -13.14 -6.17
CA ALA A 84 5.65 -12.98 -4.87
C ALA A 84 6.76 -14.01 -4.62
N GLU A 85 6.70 -15.18 -5.27
CA GLU A 85 7.77 -16.17 -5.20
C GLU A 85 9.09 -15.62 -5.73
N ASP A 86 9.04 -14.67 -6.65
CA ASP A 86 10.22 -14.03 -7.23
C ASP A 86 10.70 -12.80 -6.45
N GLU A 87 9.95 -12.36 -5.44
CA GLU A 87 10.34 -11.26 -4.55
C GLU A 87 11.21 -11.77 -3.42
N CYS A 88 12.40 -12.30 -3.76
CA CYS A 88 13.28 -13.03 -2.82
C CYS A 88 14.19 -12.13 -1.99
N TRP A 89 14.10 -10.82 -2.17
CA TRP A 89 14.91 -9.81 -1.46
C TRP A 89 14.47 -9.60 -0.01
N THR A 90 13.33 -10.14 0.40
CA THR A 90 12.82 -10.11 1.78
C THR A 90 12.16 -11.45 2.12
N ARG A 91 12.02 -11.73 3.43
CA ARG A 91 11.25 -12.87 3.94
C ARG A 91 9.90 -12.44 4.50
N ASP A 92 9.63 -11.15 4.57
CA ASP A 92 8.36 -10.61 5.05
C ASP A 92 7.25 -10.91 4.02
N PRO A 93 6.26 -11.74 4.34
CA PRO A 93 5.22 -12.11 3.39
C PRO A 93 4.32 -10.92 3.02
N PHE A 94 4.14 -9.94 3.91
CA PHE A 94 3.38 -8.74 3.58
C PHE A 94 4.07 -7.96 2.46
N ASP A 95 5.35 -7.64 2.64
CA ASP A 95 6.13 -6.90 1.65
C ASP A 95 6.17 -7.63 0.31
N ARG A 96 6.38 -8.95 0.34
CA ARG A 96 6.43 -9.76 -0.89
C ARG A 96 5.14 -9.68 -1.68
N LEU A 97 4.00 -9.81 -1.03
CA LEU A 97 2.68 -9.81 -1.69
C LEU A 97 2.26 -8.40 -2.11
N ILE A 98 2.55 -7.38 -1.30
CA ILE A 98 2.23 -5.99 -1.65
C ILE A 98 3.00 -5.54 -2.89
N VAL A 99 4.31 -5.79 -2.93
CA VAL A 99 5.12 -5.44 -4.10
C VAL A 99 4.73 -6.26 -5.32
N ALA A 100 4.51 -7.56 -5.14
CA ALA A 100 4.07 -8.43 -6.24
C ALA A 100 2.77 -7.94 -6.88
N GLN A 101 1.84 -7.47 -6.09
CA GLN A 101 0.55 -6.98 -6.60
C GLN A 101 0.72 -5.76 -7.50
N ALA A 102 1.56 -4.81 -7.09
CA ALA A 102 1.87 -3.65 -7.92
C ALA A 102 2.66 -4.05 -9.18
N ARG A 103 3.63 -4.95 -9.03
CA ARG A 103 4.47 -5.41 -10.14
C ARG A 103 3.67 -6.12 -11.24
N LEU A 104 2.64 -6.88 -10.88
CA LEU A 104 1.80 -7.59 -11.86
C LEU A 104 1.17 -6.67 -12.90
N VAL A 105 0.93 -5.41 -12.55
CA VAL A 105 0.28 -4.45 -13.44
C VAL A 105 1.20 -3.26 -13.75
N ASP A 106 2.48 -3.36 -13.40
CA ASP A 106 3.47 -2.30 -13.58
C ASP A 106 3.00 -0.95 -13.03
N ALA A 107 2.37 -0.97 -11.86
CA ALA A 107 1.84 0.24 -11.23
C ALA A 107 2.84 0.84 -10.24
N PRO A 108 2.84 2.18 -10.09
CA PRO A 108 3.56 2.81 -9.00
C PRO A 108 3.07 2.32 -7.64
N LEU A 109 4.00 2.15 -6.72
CA LEU A 109 3.73 1.83 -5.32
C LEU A 109 4.24 2.97 -4.45
N VAL A 110 3.34 3.65 -3.74
CA VAL A 110 3.71 4.71 -2.81
C VAL A 110 4.17 4.06 -1.51
N THR A 111 5.44 4.22 -1.19
CA THR A 111 6.07 3.65 0.00
C THR A 111 7.28 4.46 0.41
N LYS A 112 7.51 4.55 1.73
CA LYS A 112 8.74 5.13 2.30
C LYS A 112 9.81 4.09 2.54
N ASP A 113 9.51 2.81 2.37
CA ASP A 113 10.43 1.71 2.69
C ASP A 113 11.63 1.71 1.74
N ALA A 114 12.83 1.94 2.29
CA ALA A 114 14.06 2.01 1.51
C ALA A 114 14.40 0.69 0.81
N THR A 115 14.10 -0.44 1.44
CA THR A 115 14.37 -1.76 0.85
C THR A 115 13.48 -2.02 -0.35
N ILE A 116 12.22 -1.61 -0.28
CA ILE A 116 11.31 -1.70 -1.44
C ILE A 116 11.83 -0.82 -2.58
N HIS A 117 12.28 0.41 -2.28
CA HIS A 117 12.85 1.29 -3.30
C HIS A 117 14.08 0.69 -3.99
N GLU A 118 14.89 -0.11 -3.28
CA GLU A 118 16.04 -0.79 -3.88
C GLU A 118 15.64 -1.90 -4.86
N HIS A 119 14.46 -2.49 -4.70
CA HIS A 119 14.06 -3.70 -5.43
C HIS A 119 12.87 -3.50 -6.36
N TYR A 120 12.16 -2.39 -6.29
CA TYR A 120 11.03 -2.08 -7.17
C TYR A 120 11.20 -0.70 -7.79
N ALA A 121 11.47 -0.67 -9.10
CA ALA A 121 11.77 0.55 -9.83
C ALA A 121 10.63 1.58 -9.81
N LEU A 122 9.37 1.13 -9.66
CA LEU A 122 8.19 1.99 -9.62
C LEU A 122 7.76 2.35 -8.19
N ALA A 123 8.58 2.05 -7.20
CA ALA A 123 8.37 2.56 -5.85
C ALA A 123 8.57 4.09 -5.86
N THR A 124 7.68 4.82 -5.20
CA THR A 124 7.71 6.28 -5.19
C THR A 124 7.42 6.83 -3.79
N TRP A 125 8.08 7.94 -3.47
CA TRP A 125 7.84 8.69 -2.24
C TRP A 125 8.04 10.17 -2.51
N ALA A 126 9.11 10.77 -2.05
CA ALA A 126 9.47 12.15 -2.39
C ALA A 126 10.41 12.16 -3.60
N PRO A 127 10.45 13.25 -4.35
CA PRO A 127 11.41 13.41 -5.43
C PRO A 127 12.84 13.35 -4.91
#